data_d0f4f3f0ebe101953bc2f9157aca43b5
#
_entry.id   d0f4f3f0ebe101953bc2f9157aca43b5
#
_cell.length_a   1.000
_cell.length_b   1.000
_cell.length_c   1.000
_cell.angle_alpha   90.00
_cell.angle_beta   90.00
_cell.angle_gamma   90.00
#
_symmetry.space_group_name_H-M   'P 1'
#
loop_
_entity.id
_entity.type
_entity.pdbx_description
1 polymer ?
#
loop_
_entity_poly.entity_id
_entity_poly.type
_entity_poly.pdbx_seq_one_letter_code
_entity_poly.pdbx_strand_id
1 'polypeptide(L)'
;HTAEVVGRFAGRELVLDEEMLATLAEILRGFARRFRVDEAAVIEANRKQAMVPEGAIALDPVGTAPGLVVPAGERVVVVLPGPPRELRPMWPAALAAEPVRAVLARATPLHGYTLRMFGVPESEIAKSLREIESGGVELGAVEITTCLRRGEIEIDVRARDAAAAVAAAVREGLAESHRRHLF
;
A
#
# COMPACT_ATOMS: atom_id res chain seq x y z
N HIS A 1 6.71 -15.19 -12.87
CA HIS A 1 7.28 -13.88 -12.47
C HIS A 1 6.18 -12.82 -12.36
N THR A 2 6.26 -11.88 -11.39
CA THR A 2 5.18 -10.91 -11.15
C THR A 2 4.89 -10.04 -12.37
N ALA A 3 5.92 -9.51 -13.03
CA ALA A 3 5.77 -8.71 -14.25
C ALA A 3 5.04 -9.47 -15.36
N GLU A 4 5.33 -10.75 -15.53
CA GLU A 4 4.66 -11.62 -16.51
C GLU A 4 3.16 -11.80 -16.22
N VAL A 5 2.82 -12.04 -14.94
CA VAL A 5 1.42 -12.20 -14.52
C VAL A 5 0.65 -10.90 -14.73
N VAL A 6 1.26 -9.77 -14.38
CA VAL A 6 0.65 -8.44 -14.55
C VAL A 6 0.56 -8.07 -16.03
N GLY A 7 1.58 -8.40 -16.84
CA GLY A 7 1.53 -8.22 -18.30
C GLY A 7 0.36 -8.99 -18.92
N ARG A 8 0.21 -10.27 -18.58
CA ARG A 8 -0.94 -11.07 -19.05
C ARG A 8 -2.29 -10.51 -18.58
N PHE A 9 -2.37 -10.06 -17.33
CA PHE A 9 -3.59 -9.42 -16.81
C PHE A 9 -3.95 -8.14 -17.56
N ALA A 10 -2.93 -7.34 -17.92
CA ALA A 10 -3.10 -6.08 -18.65
C ALA A 10 -3.20 -6.25 -20.18
N GLY A 11 -3.09 -7.50 -20.69
CA GLY A 11 -3.06 -7.78 -22.14
C GLY A 11 -1.81 -7.22 -22.83
N ARG A 12 -0.66 -7.20 -22.14
CA ARG A 12 0.61 -6.63 -22.62
C ARG A 12 1.72 -7.67 -22.66
N GLU A 13 2.51 -7.67 -23.70
CA GLU A 13 3.70 -8.50 -23.79
C GLU A 13 4.84 -7.92 -22.94
N LEU A 14 5.80 -8.77 -22.60
CA LEU A 14 7.00 -8.32 -21.92
C LEU A 14 8.03 -7.86 -22.94
N VAL A 15 8.59 -6.68 -22.69
CA VAL A 15 9.69 -6.11 -23.45
C VAL A 15 10.89 -5.87 -22.52
N LEU A 16 12.09 -5.90 -23.08
CA LEU A 16 13.29 -5.55 -22.34
C LEU A 16 13.39 -4.02 -22.22
N ASP A 17 13.47 -3.54 -20.99
CA ASP A 17 13.79 -2.14 -20.67
C ASP A 17 15.32 -2.02 -20.53
N GLU A 18 15.97 -1.46 -21.56
CA GLU A 18 17.43 -1.34 -21.61
C GLU A 18 17.98 -0.35 -20.56
N GLU A 19 17.23 0.71 -20.23
CA GLU A 19 17.61 1.68 -19.20
C GLU A 19 17.57 1.03 -17.81
N MET A 20 16.51 0.30 -17.53
CA MET A 20 16.38 -0.49 -16.30
C MET A 20 17.47 -1.57 -16.22
N LEU A 21 17.78 -2.23 -17.33
CA LEU A 21 18.85 -3.23 -17.37
C LEU A 21 20.21 -2.59 -17.01
N ALA A 22 20.51 -1.42 -17.56
CA ALA A 22 21.74 -0.68 -17.24
C ALA A 22 21.80 -0.28 -15.74
N THR A 23 20.71 0.25 -15.21
CA THR A 23 20.57 0.62 -13.78
C THR A 23 20.78 -0.58 -12.86
N LEU A 24 20.13 -1.71 -13.16
CA LEU A 24 20.31 -2.94 -12.40
C LEU A 24 21.74 -3.47 -12.50
N ALA A 25 22.36 -3.38 -13.67
CA ALA A 25 23.75 -3.81 -13.85
C ALA A 25 24.72 -3.03 -12.94
N GLU A 26 24.53 -1.72 -12.77
CA GLU A 26 25.34 -0.92 -11.85
C GLU A 26 25.18 -1.35 -10.39
N ILE A 27 23.94 -1.56 -9.95
CA ILE A 27 23.64 -2.03 -8.59
C ILE A 27 24.27 -3.41 -8.36
N LEU A 28 24.11 -4.32 -9.33
CA LEU A 28 24.60 -5.70 -9.25
C LEU A 28 26.14 -5.78 -9.31
N ARG A 29 26.81 -4.86 -10.02
CA ARG A 29 28.29 -4.74 -9.99
C ARG A 29 28.77 -4.43 -8.58
N GLY A 30 28.11 -3.50 -7.87
CA GLY A 30 28.43 -3.19 -6.47
C GLY A 30 28.28 -4.42 -5.56
N PHE A 31 27.21 -5.18 -5.77
CA PHE A 31 26.95 -6.43 -5.06
C PHE A 31 28.04 -7.48 -5.39
N ALA A 32 28.32 -7.72 -6.68
CA ALA A 32 29.29 -8.72 -7.12
C ALA A 32 30.69 -8.45 -6.53
N ARG A 33 31.16 -7.21 -6.53
CA ARG A 33 32.43 -6.81 -5.91
C ARG A 33 32.44 -7.07 -4.40
N ARG A 34 31.36 -6.75 -3.70
CA ARG A 34 31.27 -6.93 -2.24
C ARG A 34 31.31 -8.40 -1.83
N PHE A 35 30.65 -9.27 -2.58
CA PHE A 35 30.54 -10.70 -2.28
C PHE A 35 31.53 -11.57 -3.06
N ARG A 36 32.38 -10.99 -3.89
CA ARG A 36 33.39 -11.67 -4.71
C ARG A 36 32.81 -12.78 -5.59
N VAL A 37 31.69 -12.50 -6.23
CA VAL A 37 31.02 -13.39 -7.17
C VAL A 37 31.19 -12.89 -8.61
N ASP A 38 30.98 -13.78 -9.59
CA ASP A 38 31.08 -13.43 -11.01
C ASP A 38 30.04 -12.37 -11.40
N GLU A 39 30.54 -11.21 -11.86
CA GLU A 39 29.70 -10.06 -12.24
C GLU A 39 28.77 -10.39 -13.40
N ALA A 40 29.29 -11.05 -14.45
CA ALA A 40 28.51 -11.35 -15.64
C ALA A 40 27.38 -12.35 -15.34
N ALA A 41 27.69 -13.37 -14.53
CA ALA A 41 26.70 -14.37 -14.11
C ALA A 41 25.58 -13.72 -13.26
N VAL A 42 25.92 -12.81 -12.36
CA VAL A 42 24.94 -12.10 -11.52
C VAL A 42 24.05 -11.18 -12.36
N ILE A 43 24.60 -10.44 -13.31
CA ILE A 43 23.83 -9.57 -14.21
C ILE A 43 22.88 -10.43 -15.08
N GLU A 44 23.36 -11.48 -15.70
CA GLU A 44 22.53 -12.33 -16.55
C GLU A 44 21.40 -13.02 -15.76
N ALA A 45 21.68 -13.51 -14.56
CA ALA A 45 20.66 -14.12 -13.69
C ALA A 45 19.53 -13.14 -13.31
N ASN A 46 19.83 -11.84 -13.31
CA ASN A 46 18.87 -10.79 -12.95
C ASN A 46 18.27 -10.05 -14.17
N ARG A 47 18.68 -10.37 -15.40
CA ARG A 47 18.17 -9.76 -16.63
C ARG A 47 16.63 -9.80 -16.72
N LYS A 48 16.01 -10.84 -16.20
CA LYS A 48 14.55 -10.97 -16.12
C LYS A 48 13.85 -9.87 -15.30
N GLN A 49 14.58 -9.16 -14.43
CA GLN A 49 14.04 -8.03 -13.66
C GLN A 49 13.83 -6.79 -14.53
N ALA A 50 14.54 -6.70 -15.65
CA ALA A 50 14.37 -5.64 -16.64
C ALA A 50 13.32 -5.98 -17.72
N MET A 51 12.69 -7.17 -17.64
CA MET A 51 11.56 -7.51 -18.50
C MET A 51 10.28 -6.89 -17.93
N VAL A 52 9.72 -5.89 -18.60
CA VAL A 52 8.55 -5.13 -18.15
C VAL A 52 7.40 -5.25 -19.17
N PRO A 53 6.14 -5.15 -18.72
CA PRO A 53 4.99 -5.07 -19.63
C PRO A 53 5.12 -3.85 -20.55
N GLU A 54 4.85 -4.01 -21.83
CA GLU A 54 4.92 -2.93 -22.81
C GLU A 54 4.08 -1.72 -22.37
N GLY A 55 4.68 -0.52 -22.40
CA GLY A 55 4.04 0.72 -21.96
C GLY A 55 3.84 0.82 -20.44
N ALA A 56 4.49 -0.05 -19.65
CA ALA A 56 4.61 0.16 -18.21
C ALA A 56 5.62 1.29 -17.92
N ILE A 57 5.41 1.97 -16.79
CA ILE A 57 6.40 2.91 -16.24
C ILE A 57 7.24 2.13 -15.23
N ALA A 58 8.52 2.00 -15.50
CA ALA A 58 9.46 1.44 -14.56
C ALA A 58 9.83 2.49 -13.51
N LEU A 59 9.91 2.07 -12.26
CA LEU A 59 10.33 2.91 -11.13
C LEU A 59 11.74 2.48 -10.69
N ASP A 60 12.57 3.46 -10.40
CA ASP A 60 13.96 3.22 -10.00
C ASP A 60 14.05 2.25 -8.82
N PRO A 61 14.87 1.21 -8.92
CA PRO A 61 15.04 0.22 -7.87
C PRO A 61 15.82 0.80 -6.69
N VAL A 62 15.37 0.48 -5.47
CA VAL A 62 16.13 0.72 -4.24
C VAL A 62 17.06 -0.46 -3.94
N GLY A 63 16.64 -1.65 -4.34
CA GLY A 63 17.39 -2.90 -4.28
C GLY A 63 17.63 -3.43 -5.69
N THR A 64 17.41 -4.73 -5.89
CA THR A 64 17.59 -5.40 -7.18
C THR A 64 16.28 -5.62 -7.95
N ALA A 65 15.16 -5.21 -7.39
CA ALA A 65 13.85 -5.33 -8.02
C ALA A 65 13.28 -3.93 -8.31
N PRO A 66 12.98 -3.60 -9.58
CA PRO A 66 12.30 -2.35 -9.93
C PRO A 66 10.84 -2.39 -9.49
N GLY A 67 10.25 -1.21 -9.33
CA GLY A 67 8.80 -1.10 -9.30
C GLY A 67 8.23 -0.91 -10.70
N LEU A 68 6.95 -1.20 -10.86
CA LEU A 68 6.25 -1.01 -12.13
C LEU A 68 4.89 -0.34 -11.89
N VAL A 69 4.53 0.58 -12.78
CA VAL A 69 3.18 1.11 -12.90
C VAL A 69 2.64 0.67 -14.25
N VAL A 70 1.64 -0.20 -14.25
CA VAL A 70 1.11 -0.85 -15.46
C VAL A 70 -0.33 -0.42 -15.68
N PRO A 71 -0.61 0.43 -16.68
CA PRO A 71 -1.98 0.77 -17.06
C PRO A 71 -2.71 -0.47 -17.60
N ALA A 72 -3.94 -0.69 -17.13
CA ALA A 72 -4.81 -1.80 -17.54
C ALA A 72 -6.24 -1.31 -17.78
N GLY A 73 -6.49 -0.67 -18.94
CA GLY A 73 -7.73 0.02 -19.24
C GLY A 73 -7.93 1.20 -18.30
N GLU A 74 -9.08 1.24 -17.62
CA GLU A 74 -9.38 2.29 -16.62
C GLU A 74 -8.72 2.05 -15.26
N ARG A 75 -8.00 0.96 -15.10
CA ARG A 75 -7.32 0.56 -13.88
C ARG A 75 -5.81 0.74 -14.02
N VAL A 76 -5.12 0.70 -12.90
CA VAL A 76 -3.67 0.68 -12.85
C VAL A 76 -3.21 -0.39 -11.86
N VAL A 77 -2.19 -1.14 -12.23
CA VAL A 77 -1.53 -2.07 -11.33
C VAL A 77 -0.18 -1.48 -10.95
N VAL A 78 0.05 -1.33 -9.65
CA VAL A 78 1.34 -0.91 -9.11
C VAL A 78 2.03 -2.12 -8.51
N VAL A 79 3.23 -2.43 -9.00
CA VAL A 79 4.07 -3.51 -8.49
C VAL A 79 5.25 -2.88 -7.75
N LEU A 80 5.44 -3.26 -6.50
CA LEU A 80 6.56 -2.79 -5.69
C LEU A 80 7.25 -3.97 -5.01
N PRO A 81 8.55 -3.84 -4.66
CA PRO A 81 9.25 -4.86 -3.89
C PRO A 81 8.58 -5.14 -2.54
N GLY A 82 8.68 -6.38 -2.05
CA GLY A 82 8.10 -6.78 -0.77
C GLY A 82 8.75 -6.15 0.48
N PRO A 83 10.10 -6.01 0.55
CA PRO A 83 10.73 -5.46 1.73
C PRO A 83 10.33 -3.99 1.97
N PRO A 84 9.83 -3.61 3.18
CA PRO A 84 9.39 -2.24 3.47
C PRO A 84 10.44 -1.16 3.25
N ARG A 85 11.73 -1.49 3.44
CA ARG A 85 12.86 -0.59 3.19
C ARG A 85 13.04 -0.22 1.72
N GLU A 86 12.54 -1.05 0.81
CA GLU A 86 12.57 -0.82 -0.64
C GLU A 86 11.25 -0.20 -1.11
N LEU A 87 10.12 -0.74 -0.65
CA LEU A 87 8.79 -0.27 -1.02
C LEU A 87 8.55 1.19 -0.61
N ARG A 88 8.87 1.56 0.63
CA ARG A 88 8.56 2.90 1.16
C ARG A 88 9.18 4.05 0.38
N PRO A 89 10.47 4.00 -0.01
CA PRO A 89 11.06 5.06 -0.85
C PRO A 89 10.47 5.11 -2.26
N MET A 90 10.01 3.99 -2.81
CA MET A 90 9.44 3.92 -4.16
C MET A 90 7.97 4.37 -4.22
N TRP A 91 7.24 4.30 -3.11
CA TRP A 91 5.82 4.62 -3.04
C TRP A 91 5.48 6.04 -3.53
N PRO A 92 6.21 7.11 -3.14
CA PRO A 92 5.96 8.46 -3.66
C PRO A 92 6.09 8.56 -5.18
N ALA A 93 7.07 7.90 -5.79
CA ALA A 93 7.26 7.88 -7.24
C ALA A 93 6.10 7.15 -7.94
N ALA A 94 5.62 6.03 -7.36
CA ALA A 94 4.44 5.34 -7.87
C ALA A 94 3.19 6.23 -7.83
N LEU A 95 2.96 6.98 -6.75
CA LEU A 95 1.84 7.91 -6.63
C LEU A 95 1.94 9.10 -7.58
N ALA A 96 3.15 9.54 -7.92
CA ALA A 96 3.41 10.62 -8.85
C ALA A 96 3.20 10.23 -10.32
N ALA A 97 3.22 8.93 -10.63
CA ALA A 97 3.02 8.44 -11.99
C ALA A 97 1.62 8.83 -12.52
N GLU A 98 1.58 9.32 -13.78
CA GLU A 98 0.36 9.84 -14.38
C GLU A 98 -0.83 8.87 -14.33
N PRO A 99 -0.69 7.57 -14.70
CA PRO A 99 -1.81 6.64 -14.64
C PRO A 99 -2.38 6.44 -13.24
N VAL A 100 -1.53 6.50 -12.19
CA VAL A 100 -1.96 6.41 -10.79
C VAL A 100 -2.71 7.68 -10.41
N ARG A 101 -2.18 8.85 -10.73
CA ARG A 101 -2.83 10.12 -10.47
C ARG A 101 -4.20 10.21 -11.15
N ALA A 102 -4.31 9.75 -12.40
CA ALA A 102 -5.58 9.73 -13.13
C ALA A 102 -6.65 8.86 -12.46
N VAL A 103 -6.25 7.71 -11.88
CA VAL A 103 -7.16 6.85 -11.10
C VAL A 103 -7.53 7.52 -9.79
N LEU A 104 -6.57 8.08 -9.06
CA LEU A 104 -6.80 8.74 -7.77
C LEU A 104 -7.67 9.99 -7.91
N ALA A 105 -7.55 10.74 -9.01
CA ALA A 105 -8.38 11.92 -9.27
C ALA A 105 -9.88 11.59 -9.42
N ARG A 106 -10.21 10.33 -9.73
CA ARG A 106 -11.60 9.83 -9.82
C ARG A 106 -12.09 9.21 -8.52
N ALA A 107 -11.20 9.01 -7.56
CA ALA A 107 -11.56 8.41 -6.28
C ALA A 107 -12.33 9.41 -5.41
N THR A 108 -13.38 8.93 -4.75
CA THR A 108 -14.05 9.72 -3.71
C THR A 108 -13.17 9.71 -2.46
N PRO A 109 -12.78 10.88 -1.91
CA PRO A 109 -12.00 10.94 -0.70
C PRO A 109 -12.68 10.21 0.46
N LEU A 110 -11.89 9.49 1.24
CA LEU A 110 -12.30 8.97 2.54
C LEU A 110 -11.62 9.81 3.61
N HIS A 111 -12.41 10.38 4.50
CA HIS A 111 -11.92 11.05 5.69
C HIS A 111 -11.91 10.06 6.84
N GLY A 112 -10.91 10.13 7.69
CA GLY A 112 -10.80 9.18 8.76
C GLY A 112 -9.95 9.68 9.91
N TYR A 113 -10.05 8.98 11.01
CA TYR A 113 -9.22 9.17 12.19
C TYR A 113 -8.88 7.81 12.79
N THR A 114 -7.80 7.78 13.55
CA THR A 114 -7.38 6.64 14.34
C THR A 114 -7.52 6.98 15.82
N LEU A 115 -8.24 6.15 16.57
CA LEU A 115 -8.19 6.14 18.02
C LEU A 115 -7.18 5.10 18.48
N ARG A 116 -6.37 5.44 19.49
CA ARG A 116 -5.43 4.53 20.12
C ARG A 116 -5.77 4.36 21.58
N MET A 117 -5.85 3.11 22.00
CA MET A 117 -6.19 2.77 23.39
C MET A 117 -5.24 1.70 23.90
N PHE A 118 -4.91 1.74 25.17
CA PHE A 118 -4.07 0.73 25.82
C PHE A 118 -4.83 -0.03 26.88
N GLY A 119 -4.63 -1.36 26.92
CA GLY A 119 -5.22 -2.21 27.96
C GLY A 119 -6.72 -2.44 27.85
N VAL A 120 -7.31 -2.20 26.67
CA VAL A 120 -8.72 -2.49 26.37
C VAL A 120 -8.80 -3.76 25.51
N PRO A 121 -9.55 -4.78 25.90
CA PRO A 121 -9.82 -5.92 25.05
C PRO A 121 -10.68 -5.54 23.83
N GLU A 122 -10.42 -6.16 22.67
CA GLU A 122 -11.20 -5.91 21.45
C GLU A 122 -12.71 -6.20 21.64
N SER A 123 -13.05 -7.15 22.51
CA SER A 123 -14.44 -7.47 22.86
C SER A 123 -15.18 -6.30 23.52
N GLU A 124 -14.49 -5.47 24.31
CA GLU A 124 -15.08 -4.27 24.90
C GLU A 124 -15.32 -3.18 23.86
N ILE A 125 -14.40 -3.03 22.89
CA ILE A 125 -14.61 -2.12 21.76
C ILE A 125 -15.83 -2.58 20.94
N ALA A 126 -15.91 -3.88 20.62
CA ALA A 126 -17.06 -4.43 19.91
C ALA A 126 -18.39 -4.25 20.67
N LYS A 127 -18.36 -4.30 22.01
CA LYS A 127 -19.52 -4.01 22.84
C LYS A 127 -19.93 -2.54 22.74
N SER A 128 -18.98 -1.62 22.91
CA SER A 128 -19.25 -0.19 22.80
C SER A 128 -19.78 0.21 21.42
N LEU A 129 -19.27 -0.40 20.35
CA LEU A 129 -19.81 -0.16 19.02
C LEU A 129 -21.26 -0.62 18.89
N ARG A 130 -21.63 -1.77 19.45
CA ARG A 130 -23.04 -2.22 19.47
C ARG A 130 -23.94 -1.27 20.30
N GLU A 131 -23.44 -0.73 21.39
CA GLU A 131 -24.16 0.25 22.21
C GLU A 131 -24.38 1.56 21.44
N ILE A 132 -23.36 2.05 20.72
CA ILE A 132 -23.44 3.22 19.83
C ILE A 132 -24.47 2.99 18.72
N GLU A 133 -24.45 1.82 18.09
CA GLU A 133 -25.43 1.44 17.05
C GLU A 133 -26.86 1.36 17.61
N SER A 134 -27.04 0.78 18.80
CA SER A 134 -28.32 0.70 19.48
C SER A 134 -28.85 2.08 19.87
N GLY A 135 -27.96 3.05 20.05
CA GLY A 135 -28.27 4.48 20.25
C GLY A 135 -28.71 5.21 18.99
N GLY A 136 -28.78 4.51 17.84
CA GLY A 136 -29.29 5.06 16.56
C GLY A 136 -28.20 5.55 15.60
N VAL A 137 -26.93 5.25 15.85
CA VAL A 137 -25.83 5.55 14.93
C VAL A 137 -25.73 4.46 13.89
N GLU A 138 -25.83 4.81 12.61
CA GLU A 138 -25.79 3.87 11.48
C GLU A 138 -24.35 3.45 11.14
N LEU A 139 -23.80 2.46 11.86
CA LEU A 139 -22.41 2.03 11.66
C LEU A 139 -22.12 1.50 10.25
N GLY A 140 -23.11 1.00 9.52
CA GLY A 140 -22.97 0.56 8.13
C GLY A 140 -22.58 1.67 7.15
N ALA A 141 -22.69 2.96 7.54
CA ALA A 141 -22.29 4.11 6.75
C ALA A 141 -20.78 4.41 6.82
N VAL A 142 -20.06 3.80 7.75
CA VAL A 142 -18.63 4.00 8.00
C VAL A 142 -17.86 2.69 7.95
N GLU A 143 -16.59 2.75 7.60
CA GLU A 143 -15.67 1.61 7.69
C GLU A 143 -14.92 1.70 9.02
N ILE A 144 -15.03 0.66 9.85
CA ILE A 144 -14.35 0.57 11.14
C ILE A 144 -13.46 -0.67 11.12
N THR A 145 -12.18 -0.48 11.38
CA THR A 145 -11.20 -1.57 11.50
C THR A 145 -10.45 -1.48 12.81
N THR A 146 -10.16 -2.62 13.41
CA THR A 146 -9.39 -2.72 14.65
C THR A 146 -8.09 -3.48 14.41
N CYS A 147 -7.01 -3.06 15.05
CA CYS A 147 -5.72 -3.75 15.02
C CYS A 147 -5.11 -3.77 16.42
N LEU A 148 -4.98 -4.97 16.99
CA LEU A 148 -4.36 -5.16 18.31
C LEU A 148 -2.87 -5.46 18.16
N ARG A 149 -2.01 -4.64 18.80
CA ARG A 149 -0.56 -4.83 18.82
C ARG A 149 0.01 -4.53 20.21
N ARG A 150 0.62 -5.54 20.86
CA ARG A 150 1.34 -5.37 22.14
C ARG A 150 0.50 -4.73 23.26
N GLY A 151 -0.80 -5.02 23.30
CA GLY A 151 -1.73 -4.44 24.28
C GLY A 151 -2.28 -3.05 23.89
N GLU A 152 -1.83 -2.49 22.79
CA GLU A 152 -2.41 -1.30 22.14
C GLU A 152 -3.43 -1.75 21.10
N ILE A 153 -4.61 -1.14 21.11
CA ILE A 153 -5.61 -1.29 20.05
C ILE A 153 -5.71 0.01 19.26
N GLU A 154 -5.50 -0.09 17.97
CA GLU A 154 -5.77 0.97 17.00
C GLU A 154 -7.15 0.74 16.38
N ILE A 155 -7.99 1.76 16.37
CA ILE A 155 -9.32 1.75 15.78
C ILE A 155 -9.34 2.82 14.69
N ASP A 156 -9.32 2.38 13.44
CA ASP A 156 -9.46 3.26 12.28
C ASP A 156 -10.94 3.39 11.91
N VAL A 157 -11.43 4.61 11.83
CA VAL A 157 -12.77 4.93 11.33
C VAL A 157 -12.64 5.76 10.07
N ARG A 158 -13.25 5.31 8.98
CA ARG A 158 -13.23 5.99 7.69
C ARG A 158 -14.63 6.22 7.19
N ALA A 159 -14.88 7.40 6.67
CA ALA A 159 -16.18 7.82 6.16
C ALA A 159 -16.03 8.66 4.89
N ARG A 160 -17.04 8.60 4.03
CA ARG A 160 -17.25 9.61 2.99
C ARG A 160 -17.90 10.85 3.62
N ASP A 161 -17.83 11.99 2.94
CA ASP A 161 -18.38 13.26 3.44
C ASP A 161 -19.82 13.15 3.95
N ALA A 162 -20.67 12.40 3.21
CA ALA A 162 -22.06 12.17 3.62
C ALA A 162 -22.22 11.45 4.96
N ALA A 163 -21.21 10.72 5.42
CA ALA A 163 -21.22 9.97 6.68
C ALA A 163 -20.30 10.60 7.76
N ALA A 164 -19.84 11.83 7.56
CA ALA A 164 -18.94 12.50 8.51
C ALA A 164 -19.57 12.63 9.91
N ALA A 165 -20.86 12.90 10.00
CA ALA A 165 -21.57 12.96 11.27
C ALA A 165 -21.60 11.61 12.00
N VAL A 166 -21.78 10.50 11.26
CA VAL A 166 -21.71 9.14 11.81
C VAL A 166 -20.32 8.84 12.35
N ALA A 167 -19.29 9.17 11.59
CA ALA A 167 -17.90 9.01 12.03
C ALA A 167 -17.60 9.83 13.31
N ALA A 168 -18.09 11.06 13.39
CA ALA A 168 -17.95 11.88 14.60
C ALA A 168 -18.65 11.25 15.81
N ALA A 169 -19.89 10.75 15.66
CA ALA A 169 -20.63 10.09 16.71
C ALA A 169 -19.93 8.82 17.22
N VAL A 170 -19.34 8.03 16.30
CA VAL A 170 -18.53 6.85 16.67
C VAL A 170 -17.31 7.26 17.49
N ARG A 171 -16.60 8.32 17.07
CA ARG A 171 -15.45 8.84 17.79
C ARG A 171 -15.81 9.26 19.21
N GLU A 172 -16.86 10.05 19.33
CA GLU A 172 -17.33 10.58 20.60
C GLU A 172 -17.77 9.46 21.54
N GLY A 173 -18.59 8.52 21.07
CA GLY A 173 -19.04 7.39 21.87
C GLY A 173 -17.90 6.49 22.36
N LEU A 174 -16.94 6.16 21.48
CA LEU A 174 -15.77 5.38 21.88
C LEU A 174 -14.86 6.15 22.85
N ALA A 175 -14.65 7.44 22.60
CA ALA A 175 -13.84 8.29 23.48
C ALA A 175 -14.47 8.46 24.87
N GLU A 176 -15.79 8.57 24.96
CA GLU A 176 -16.51 8.65 26.22
C GLU A 176 -16.43 7.34 27.01
N SER A 177 -16.72 6.21 26.35
CA SER A 177 -16.69 4.87 26.96
C SER A 177 -15.32 4.46 27.46
N HIS A 178 -14.26 4.91 26.78
CA HIS A 178 -12.88 4.46 27.01
C HIS A 178 -11.90 5.59 27.36
N ARG A 179 -12.37 6.72 27.86
CA ARG A 179 -11.57 7.94 28.13
C ARG A 179 -10.24 7.67 28.88
N ARG A 180 -10.24 6.71 29.82
CA ARG A 180 -9.06 6.39 30.64
C ARG A 180 -8.00 5.58 29.90
N HIS A 181 -8.32 5.06 28.75
CA HIS A 181 -7.47 4.18 27.93
C HIS A 181 -6.94 4.86 26.67
N LEU A 182 -7.46 6.06 26.33
CA LEU A 182 -7.02 6.86 25.17
C LEU A 182 -5.69 7.55 25.43
N PHE A 183 -4.84 7.62 24.37
CA PHE A 183 -3.59 8.38 24.39
C PHE A 183 -3.23 8.95 23.00
#